data_5c0c3c6a2ca4e253834a44fb7f72b6b4
#
_entry.id   5c0c3c6a2ca4e253834a44fb7f72b6b4
#
_cell.length_a   1.000
_cell.length_b   1.000
_cell.length_c   1.000
_cell.angle_alpha   90.00
_cell.angle_beta   90.00
_cell.angle_gamma   90.00
#
_symmetry.space_group_name_H-M   'P 1'
#
loop_
_entity.id
_entity.type
_entity.pdbx_description
1 polymer ?
#
loop_
_entity_poly.entity_id
_entity_poly.type
_entity_poly.pdbx_seq_one_letter_code
_entity_poly.pdbx_strand_id
1 'polypeptide(L)'
;MPLAPRSMHEVPAYAGMTDKMETDLNDNLTPKAIVKALDEHIIGQAEAKRAVAVALRNRWRRQRLSPELRDEVTPKNILMIGPTGCGKTEISRRLAKLADAPFVKVEATKFTEVGYVGRDVEQIARDLAEEAIRLEKDRRREAVREAASKAAMERLLKALVGENASEATRESFRQRIVENAMNDVEVEIEVEDSPSMPFDIPGGNVGMINLSEMMSKAMGRQNLKRRKLKVPDAWDKLVDEEAEKRMDQDDVARVALANAEANGIVFLDEIDKIAVSDVRGGSVSREGVQRDLLPLIEGTTVATKYGPMKTDHVLFIGSGAFHVAKPSDMLPELQGRLPIRVELKALTEEDFVAILSDTRANLIEQYRALLGTEKVTLEVTPEAIREIARIAAQVNESVENIGARRLQTVLEKLLEELSFEAEDRQGDTVTIDADYVRQRLAGLAQDADLSKYVL
;
A
#
# COMPACT_ATOMS: atom_id res chain seq x y z
N MET A 1 -0.34 12.13 22.90
CA MET A 1 0.70 11.27 23.53
C MET A 1 1.74 10.93 22.47
N PRO A 2 3.04 11.15 22.67
CA PRO A 2 4.03 10.75 21.68
C PRO A 2 4.08 9.23 21.62
N LEU A 3 4.09 8.69 20.39
CA LEU A 3 4.34 7.28 20.12
C LEU A 3 5.58 6.84 20.89
N ALA A 4 5.47 5.78 21.66
CA ALA A 4 6.57 5.20 22.41
C ALA A 4 7.73 4.91 21.44
N PRO A 5 8.98 5.29 21.77
CA PRO A 5 10.12 4.93 20.96
C PRO A 5 10.23 3.42 20.92
N ARG A 6 10.35 2.85 19.71
CA ARG A 6 10.59 1.42 19.51
C ARG A 6 11.82 1.03 20.34
N SER A 7 11.65 0.08 21.24
CA SER A 7 12.71 -0.42 22.12
C SER A 7 13.89 -0.91 21.28
N MET A 8 15.09 -0.46 21.60
CA MET A 8 16.36 -0.91 20.99
C MET A 8 16.76 -2.36 21.36
N HIS A 9 15.88 -3.08 22.05
CA HIS A 9 16.10 -4.47 22.43
C HIS A 9 15.38 -5.41 21.49
N GLU A 10 16.01 -5.72 20.38
CA GLU A 10 15.95 -7.00 19.66
C GLU A 10 16.72 -6.82 18.36
N VAL A 11 18.00 -7.13 18.38
CA VAL A 11 18.79 -7.35 17.18
C VAL A 11 18.87 -8.86 16.98
N PRO A 12 18.03 -9.46 16.11
CA PRO A 12 18.29 -10.84 15.69
C PRO A 12 19.52 -10.85 14.78
N ALA A 13 20.47 -11.73 15.07
CA ALA A 13 21.61 -12.02 14.23
C ALA A 13 21.12 -12.71 12.93
N TYR A 14 20.91 -11.93 11.86
CA TYR A 14 20.55 -12.44 10.53
C TYR A 14 21.31 -11.66 9.42
N ALA A 15 22.62 -11.71 9.47
CA ALA A 15 23.44 -11.33 8.32
C ALA A 15 23.98 -12.63 7.68
N GLY A 16 23.34 -13.08 6.61
CA GLY A 16 23.79 -14.24 5.82
C GLY A 16 22.69 -15.13 5.24
N MET A 17 21.43 -14.78 5.40
CA MET A 17 20.30 -15.64 5.00
C MET A 17 19.39 -15.06 3.90
N THR A 18 19.62 -13.83 3.45
CA THR A 18 18.68 -13.12 2.59
C THR A 18 18.51 -13.74 1.20
N ASP A 19 19.59 -14.14 0.56
CA ASP A 19 19.53 -14.67 -0.82
C ASP A 19 18.95 -16.10 -0.91
N LYS A 20 19.14 -16.93 0.13
CA LYS A 20 18.55 -18.28 0.21
C LYS A 20 17.09 -18.27 0.69
N MET A 21 16.72 -17.34 1.58
CA MET A 21 15.33 -17.24 2.06
C MET A 21 14.37 -16.66 1.02
N GLU A 22 14.82 -15.74 0.15
CA GLU A 22 13.98 -15.21 -0.93
C GLU A 22 13.66 -16.26 -2.00
N THR A 23 14.61 -17.12 -2.35
CA THR A 23 14.35 -18.26 -3.23
C THR A 23 13.40 -19.28 -2.60
N ASP A 24 13.52 -19.55 -1.30
CA ASP A 24 12.69 -20.52 -0.60
C ASP A 24 11.25 -20.05 -0.38
N LEU A 25 11.01 -18.76 -0.09
CA LEU A 25 9.65 -18.20 0.05
C LEU A 25 8.86 -18.26 -1.26
N ASN A 26 9.46 -17.90 -2.38
CA ASN A 26 8.82 -17.96 -3.69
C ASN A 26 8.59 -19.40 -4.19
N ASP A 27 9.42 -20.35 -3.81
CA ASP A 27 9.24 -21.75 -4.15
C ASP A 27 8.03 -22.38 -3.44
N ASN A 28 7.75 -21.96 -2.21
CA ASN A 28 6.63 -22.44 -1.41
C ASN A 28 5.28 -21.82 -1.77
N LEU A 29 5.25 -20.72 -2.56
CA LEU A 29 4.02 -20.08 -3.01
C LEU A 29 3.32 -20.90 -4.12
N THR A 30 2.82 -22.09 -3.77
CA THR A 30 1.94 -22.86 -4.67
C THR A 30 0.59 -22.15 -4.81
N PRO A 31 -0.20 -22.39 -5.88
CA PRO A 31 -1.53 -21.81 -6.02
C PRO A 31 -2.45 -22.10 -4.81
N LYS A 32 -2.34 -23.30 -4.23
CA LYS A 32 -3.09 -23.66 -3.01
C LYS A 32 -2.63 -22.87 -1.78
N ALA A 33 -1.33 -22.67 -1.62
CA ALA A 33 -0.77 -21.87 -0.52
C ALA A 33 -1.19 -20.38 -0.65
N ILE A 34 -1.18 -19.84 -1.87
CA ILE A 34 -1.63 -18.48 -2.14
C ILE A 34 -3.12 -18.32 -1.79
N VAL A 35 -3.98 -19.26 -2.23
CA VAL A 35 -5.40 -19.23 -1.89
C VAL A 35 -5.59 -19.28 -0.38
N LYS A 36 -4.90 -20.17 0.33
CA LYS A 36 -4.96 -20.26 1.79
C LYS A 36 -4.55 -18.95 2.48
N ALA A 37 -3.48 -18.31 2.03
CA ALA A 37 -3.05 -17.02 2.56
C ALA A 37 -4.06 -15.88 2.26
N LEU A 38 -4.74 -15.94 1.12
CA LEU A 38 -5.84 -15.01 0.80
C LEU A 38 -7.07 -15.28 1.67
N ASP A 39 -7.36 -16.55 2.03
CA ASP A 39 -8.48 -16.95 2.89
C ASP A 39 -8.37 -16.35 4.30
N GLU A 40 -7.16 -16.05 4.79
CA GLU A 40 -6.96 -15.38 6.08
C GLU A 40 -7.53 -13.95 6.12
N HIS A 41 -7.75 -13.33 4.96
CA HIS A 41 -8.16 -11.93 4.85
C HIS A 41 -9.44 -11.69 4.06
N ILE A 42 -9.84 -12.64 3.24
CA ILE A 42 -10.93 -12.47 2.26
C ILE A 42 -11.87 -13.65 2.38
N ILE A 43 -13.12 -13.36 2.69
CA ILE A 43 -14.16 -14.39 2.78
C ILE A 43 -14.75 -14.66 1.39
N GLY A 44 -15.08 -15.91 1.12
CA GLY A 44 -15.68 -16.33 -0.14
C GLY A 44 -14.75 -16.15 -1.36
N GLN A 45 -15.32 -15.79 -2.50
CA GLN A 45 -14.65 -15.40 -3.76
C GLN A 45 -13.64 -16.43 -4.30
N ALA A 46 -13.95 -17.74 -4.19
CA ALA A 46 -13.02 -18.83 -4.46
C ALA A 46 -12.46 -18.81 -5.91
N GLU A 47 -13.29 -18.46 -6.89
CA GLU A 47 -12.86 -18.39 -8.30
C GLU A 47 -11.86 -17.27 -8.53
N ALA A 48 -12.11 -16.10 -7.95
CA ALA A 48 -11.20 -14.96 -8.06
C ALA A 48 -9.86 -15.25 -7.40
N LYS A 49 -9.85 -15.79 -6.18
CA LYS A 49 -8.63 -16.21 -5.47
C LYS A 49 -7.83 -17.23 -6.29
N ARG A 50 -8.51 -18.21 -6.88
CA ARG A 50 -7.88 -19.24 -7.72
C ARG A 50 -7.26 -18.62 -8.97
N ALA A 51 -7.97 -17.72 -9.65
CA ALA A 51 -7.48 -17.09 -10.87
C ALA A 51 -6.20 -16.27 -10.62
N VAL A 52 -6.21 -15.42 -9.58
CA VAL A 52 -5.03 -14.61 -9.22
C VAL A 52 -3.88 -15.48 -8.72
N ALA A 53 -4.15 -16.56 -7.98
CA ALA A 53 -3.12 -17.49 -7.52
C ALA A 53 -2.44 -18.22 -8.69
N VAL A 54 -3.19 -18.62 -9.70
CA VAL A 54 -2.65 -19.22 -10.92
C VAL A 54 -1.84 -18.19 -11.71
N ALA A 55 -2.33 -16.96 -11.85
CA ALA A 55 -1.61 -15.89 -12.54
C ALA A 55 -0.26 -15.61 -11.89
N LEU A 56 -0.22 -15.51 -10.56
CA LEU A 56 1.03 -15.33 -9.82
C LEU A 56 1.98 -16.52 -10.00
N ARG A 57 1.48 -17.76 -9.86
CA ARG A 57 2.33 -18.95 -10.04
C ARG A 57 2.86 -19.09 -11.46
N ASN A 58 2.11 -18.65 -12.47
CA ASN A 58 2.58 -18.69 -13.85
C ASN A 58 3.76 -17.74 -14.09
N ARG A 59 3.85 -16.62 -13.37
CA ARG A 59 5.05 -15.76 -13.38
C ARG A 59 6.27 -16.47 -12.85
N TRP A 60 6.14 -17.13 -11.70
CA TRP A 60 7.20 -17.94 -11.12
C TRP A 60 7.64 -19.06 -12.09
N ARG A 61 6.69 -19.74 -12.76
CA ARG A 61 6.98 -20.76 -13.78
C ARG A 61 7.73 -20.15 -14.95
N ARG A 62 7.28 -18.99 -15.44
CA ARG A 62 7.88 -18.27 -16.56
C ARG A 62 9.36 -17.96 -16.32
N GLN A 63 9.72 -17.49 -15.14
CA GLN A 63 11.11 -17.15 -14.77
C GLN A 63 12.05 -18.35 -14.83
N ARG A 64 11.52 -19.58 -14.81
CA ARG A 64 12.27 -20.84 -14.90
C ARG A 64 12.32 -21.45 -16.29
N LEU A 65 11.72 -20.81 -17.28
CA LEU A 65 11.83 -21.21 -18.67
C LEU A 65 13.17 -20.80 -19.27
N SER A 66 13.55 -21.44 -20.40
CA SER A 66 14.67 -20.96 -21.21
C SER A 66 14.41 -19.52 -21.67
N PRO A 67 15.47 -18.71 -21.90
CA PRO A 67 15.30 -17.30 -22.31
C PRO A 67 14.37 -17.14 -23.52
N GLU A 68 14.48 -18.02 -24.53
CA GLU A 68 13.66 -18.00 -25.74
C GLU A 68 12.17 -18.17 -25.44
N LEU A 69 11.81 -19.18 -24.63
CA LEU A 69 10.43 -19.42 -24.24
C LEU A 69 9.91 -18.39 -23.22
N ARG A 70 10.79 -17.88 -22.37
CA ARG A 70 10.41 -16.87 -21.37
C ARG A 70 9.92 -15.59 -22.01
N ASP A 71 10.51 -15.17 -23.11
CA ASP A 71 10.15 -13.94 -23.79
C ASP A 71 8.83 -14.08 -24.58
N GLU A 72 8.49 -15.30 -25.01
CA GLU A 72 7.21 -15.61 -25.69
C GLU A 72 6.02 -15.75 -24.72
N VAL A 73 6.25 -16.03 -23.44
CA VAL A 73 5.18 -16.23 -22.46
C VAL A 73 4.75 -14.91 -21.84
N THR A 74 3.65 -14.35 -22.32
CA THR A 74 3.03 -13.15 -21.78
C THR A 74 2.11 -13.44 -20.58
N PRO A 75 1.96 -12.51 -19.61
CA PRO A 75 1.00 -12.66 -18.52
C PRO A 75 -0.44 -12.74 -19.05
N LYS A 76 -1.28 -13.50 -18.35
CA LYS A 76 -2.71 -13.54 -18.63
C LYS A 76 -3.40 -12.54 -17.72
N ASN A 77 -3.74 -11.37 -18.27
CA ASN A 77 -4.42 -10.33 -17.54
C ASN A 77 -5.84 -10.76 -17.14
N ILE A 78 -6.36 -10.17 -16.07
CA ILE A 78 -7.60 -10.59 -15.42
C ILE A 78 -8.61 -9.43 -15.44
N LEU A 79 -9.86 -9.75 -15.74
CA LEU A 79 -11.00 -8.86 -15.56
C LEU A 79 -11.85 -9.38 -14.39
N MET A 80 -11.89 -8.62 -13.31
CA MET A 80 -12.74 -8.89 -12.14
C MET A 80 -14.05 -8.12 -12.26
N ILE A 81 -15.15 -8.83 -12.28
CA ILE A 81 -16.50 -8.29 -12.42
C ILE A 81 -17.25 -8.55 -11.11
N GLY A 82 -17.92 -7.56 -10.58
CA GLY A 82 -18.74 -7.77 -9.39
C GLY A 82 -19.05 -6.48 -8.63
N PRO A 83 -19.98 -6.51 -7.68
CA PRO A 83 -20.45 -5.32 -6.98
C PRO A 83 -19.34 -4.62 -6.20
N THR A 84 -19.59 -3.37 -5.81
CA THR A 84 -18.69 -2.60 -4.97
C THR A 84 -18.52 -3.29 -3.61
N GLY A 85 -17.31 -3.25 -3.05
CA GLY A 85 -17.06 -3.76 -1.71
C GLY A 85 -17.04 -5.29 -1.57
N CYS A 86 -17.05 -6.07 -2.66
CA CYS A 86 -16.95 -7.55 -2.63
C CYS A 86 -15.52 -8.10 -2.53
N GLY A 87 -14.51 -7.23 -2.41
CA GLY A 87 -13.12 -7.64 -2.17
C GLY A 87 -12.18 -7.60 -3.39
N LYS A 88 -12.61 -7.08 -4.57
CA LYS A 88 -11.78 -7.01 -5.80
C LYS A 88 -10.39 -6.40 -5.57
N THR A 89 -10.37 -5.19 -5.03
CA THR A 89 -9.11 -4.47 -4.72
C THR A 89 -8.28 -5.19 -3.66
N GLU A 90 -8.94 -5.73 -2.62
CA GLU A 90 -8.25 -6.40 -1.52
C GLU A 90 -7.54 -7.67 -1.96
N ILE A 91 -8.20 -8.48 -2.82
CA ILE A 91 -7.57 -9.67 -3.43
C ILE A 91 -6.27 -9.27 -4.14
N SER A 92 -6.31 -8.24 -4.98
CA SER A 92 -5.16 -7.81 -5.76
C SER A 92 -4.03 -7.24 -4.90
N ARG A 93 -4.39 -6.43 -3.89
CA ARG A 93 -3.44 -5.85 -2.94
C ARG A 93 -2.74 -6.92 -2.08
N ARG A 94 -3.50 -7.91 -1.58
CA ARG A 94 -2.95 -9.02 -0.80
C ARG A 94 -2.07 -9.93 -1.66
N LEU A 95 -2.48 -10.17 -2.91
CA LEU A 95 -1.66 -10.91 -3.85
C LEU A 95 -0.28 -10.26 -4.07
N ALA A 96 -0.27 -8.95 -4.31
CA ALA A 96 0.96 -8.20 -4.50
C ALA A 96 1.86 -8.24 -3.26
N LYS A 97 1.26 -8.10 -2.06
CA LYS A 97 1.99 -8.20 -0.79
C LYS A 97 2.58 -9.59 -0.56
N LEU A 98 1.85 -10.66 -0.91
CA LEU A 98 2.35 -12.04 -0.81
C LEU A 98 3.51 -12.31 -1.78
N ALA A 99 3.48 -11.66 -2.93
CA ALA A 99 4.50 -11.79 -3.96
C ALA A 99 5.70 -10.85 -3.77
N ASP A 100 5.66 -9.98 -2.78
CA ASP A 100 6.62 -8.87 -2.62
C ASP A 100 6.84 -8.09 -3.92
N ALA A 101 5.72 -7.87 -4.65
CA ALA A 101 5.69 -7.29 -5.98
C ALA A 101 5.28 -5.81 -5.94
N PRO A 102 5.88 -4.96 -6.78
CA PRO A 102 5.41 -3.58 -6.96
C PRO A 102 3.94 -3.55 -7.37
N PHE A 103 3.14 -2.74 -6.67
CA PHE A 103 1.69 -2.68 -6.87
C PHE A 103 1.18 -1.26 -6.96
N VAL A 104 0.49 -0.96 -8.04
CA VAL A 104 -0.17 0.33 -8.25
C VAL A 104 -1.65 0.12 -8.47
N LYS A 105 -2.48 0.85 -7.71
CA LYS A 105 -3.92 0.96 -7.93
C LYS A 105 -4.23 2.30 -8.57
N VAL A 106 -4.91 2.28 -9.71
CA VAL A 106 -5.39 3.47 -10.40
C VAL A 106 -6.85 3.31 -10.78
N GLU A 107 -7.58 4.42 -10.82
CA GLU A 107 -8.94 4.47 -11.31
C GLU A 107 -8.92 4.87 -12.79
N ALA A 108 -9.54 4.08 -13.65
CA ALA A 108 -9.55 4.32 -15.10
C ALA A 108 -10.17 5.69 -15.46
N THR A 109 -11.06 6.18 -14.63
CA THR A 109 -11.73 7.50 -14.79
C THR A 109 -10.80 8.71 -14.56
N LYS A 110 -9.62 8.51 -13.97
CA LYS A 110 -8.63 9.61 -13.75
C LYS A 110 -7.81 9.93 -14.97
N PHE A 111 -7.86 9.10 -16.01
CA PHE A 111 -7.14 9.32 -17.24
C PHE A 111 -8.02 10.04 -18.26
N THR A 112 -7.36 10.81 -19.11
CA THR A 112 -7.99 11.50 -20.23
C THR A 112 -7.27 11.11 -21.51
N GLU A 113 -7.98 11.16 -22.63
CA GLU A 113 -7.40 10.95 -23.96
C GLU A 113 -6.21 11.87 -24.18
N VAL A 114 -5.15 11.35 -24.80
CA VAL A 114 -3.92 12.11 -25.09
C VAL A 114 -4.26 13.40 -25.86
N GLY A 115 -3.78 14.52 -25.34
CA GLY A 115 -4.04 15.87 -25.91
C GLY A 115 -5.07 16.71 -25.15
N TYR A 116 -5.79 16.14 -24.19
CA TYR A 116 -6.65 16.86 -23.26
C TYR A 116 -5.97 17.08 -21.89
N VAL A 117 -6.47 18.04 -21.11
CA VAL A 117 -5.96 18.29 -19.75
C VAL A 117 -6.35 17.13 -18.85
N GLY A 118 -5.37 16.33 -18.44
CA GLY A 118 -5.56 15.18 -17.56
C GLY A 118 -4.28 14.36 -17.40
N ARG A 119 -4.38 13.23 -16.70
CA ARG A 119 -3.25 12.31 -16.53
C ARG A 119 -3.12 11.41 -17.76
N ASP A 120 -1.92 11.34 -18.28
CA ASP A 120 -1.51 10.37 -19.30
C ASP A 120 -1.47 8.96 -18.72
N VAL A 121 -1.89 7.96 -19.48
CA VAL A 121 -1.89 6.55 -19.07
C VAL A 121 -0.49 5.99 -18.80
N GLU A 122 0.56 6.55 -19.43
CA GLU A 122 1.95 6.18 -19.14
C GLU A 122 2.34 6.49 -17.68
N GLN A 123 1.62 7.40 -17.02
CA GLN A 123 1.84 7.68 -15.60
C GLN A 123 1.69 6.42 -14.73
N ILE A 124 0.88 5.44 -15.16
CA ILE A 124 0.75 4.13 -14.49
C ILE A 124 2.10 3.41 -14.41
N ALA A 125 2.85 3.39 -15.50
CA ALA A 125 4.17 2.75 -15.52
C ALA A 125 5.19 3.56 -14.71
N ARG A 126 5.12 4.89 -14.74
CA ARG A 126 5.98 5.75 -13.91
C ARG A 126 5.70 5.55 -12.43
N ASP A 127 4.43 5.49 -12.02
CA ASP A 127 4.02 5.23 -10.63
C ASP A 127 4.45 3.81 -10.18
N LEU A 128 4.38 2.82 -11.08
CA LEU A 128 4.85 1.46 -10.81
C LEU A 128 6.37 1.40 -10.62
N ALA A 129 7.13 2.14 -11.43
CA ALA A 129 8.57 2.27 -11.26
C ALA A 129 8.93 2.93 -9.92
N GLU A 130 8.21 3.99 -9.52
CA GLU A 130 8.42 4.65 -8.22
C GLU A 130 8.15 3.72 -7.05
N GLU A 131 7.07 2.95 -7.11
CA GLU A 131 6.75 1.96 -6.08
C GLU A 131 7.82 0.86 -6.01
N ALA A 132 8.33 0.39 -7.14
CA ALA A 132 9.42 -0.57 -7.18
C ALA A 132 10.71 -0.03 -6.53
N ILE A 133 11.06 1.22 -6.83
CA ILE A 133 12.20 1.90 -6.22
C ILE A 133 12.02 2.01 -4.70
N ARG A 134 10.81 2.37 -4.25
CA ARG A 134 10.50 2.46 -2.82
C ARG A 134 10.70 1.11 -2.13
N LEU A 135 10.14 0.04 -2.68
CA LEU A 135 10.27 -1.32 -2.15
C LEU A 135 11.72 -1.78 -2.09
N GLU A 136 12.49 -1.56 -3.16
CA GLU A 136 13.90 -1.96 -3.20
C GLU A 136 14.75 -1.16 -2.20
N LYS A 137 14.48 0.14 -2.05
CA LYS A 137 15.13 0.96 -1.02
C LYS A 137 14.83 0.47 0.39
N ASP A 138 13.56 0.17 0.69
CA ASP A 138 13.14 -0.34 2.00
C ASP A 138 13.84 -1.67 2.32
N ARG A 139 13.92 -2.57 1.33
CA ARG A 139 14.62 -3.86 1.44
C ARG A 139 16.12 -3.67 1.71
N ARG A 140 16.78 -2.80 0.96
CA ARG A 140 18.22 -2.52 1.15
C ARG A 140 18.51 -1.80 2.45
N ARG A 141 17.64 -0.87 2.86
CA ARG A 141 17.74 -0.22 4.17
C ARG A 141 17.74 -1.23 5.31
N GLU A 142 16.84 -2.21 5.26
CA GLU A 142 16.81 -3.27 6.28
C GLU A 142 18.09 -4.12 6.25
N ALA A 143 18.60 -4.46 5.06
CA ALA A 143 19.84 -5.24 4.92
C ALA A 143 21.09 -4.53 5.47
N VAL A 144 21.16 -3.20 5.34
CA VAL A 144 22.31 -2.41 5.85
C VAL A 144 22.08 -1.81 7.22
N ARG A 145 20.90 -2.02 7.84
CA ARG A 145 20.44 -1.35 9.06
C ARG A 145 21.41 -1.48 10.23
N GLU A 146 21.94 -2.68 10.46
CA GLU A 146 22.90 -2.91 11.55
C GLU A 146 24.18 -2.10 11.37
N ALA A 147 24.75 -2.12 10.16
CA ALA A 147 25.96 -1.37 9.85
C ALA A 147 25.71 0.15 9.88
N ALA A 148 24.55 0.59 9.39
CA ALA A 148 24.12 1.99 9.44
C ALA A 148 23.93 2.46 10.90
N SER A 149 23.26 1.67 11.73
CA SER A 149 23.06 1.97 13.16
C SER A 149 24.38 2.08 13.92
N LYS A 150 25.34 1.19 13.68
CA LYS A 150 26.68 1.29 14.29
C LYS A 150 27.37 2.59 13.92
N ALA A 151 27.36 2.97 12.65
CA ALA A 151 27.98 4.20 12.19
C ALA A 151 27.25 5.46 12.68
N ALA A 152 25.92 5.43 12.71
CA ALA A 152 25.09 6.50 13.26
C ALA A 152 25.39 6.73 14.76
N MET A 153 25.55 5.65 15.54
CA MET A 153 25.94 5.72 16.95
C MET A 153 27.29 6.44 17.13
N GLU A 154 28.29 6.09 16.34
CA GLU A 154 29.58 6.76 16.41
C GLU A 154 29.51 8.25 16.07
N ARG A 155 28.70 8.62 15.05
CA ARG A 155 28.48 10.01 14.69
C ARG A 155 27.74 10.76 15.79
N LEU A 156 26.71 10.15 16.39
CA LEU A 156 25.94 10.74 17.47
C LEU A 156 26.80 10.95 18.73
N LEU A 157 27.60 9.95 19.10
CA LEU A 157 28.56 10.06 20.21
C LEU A 157 29.59 11.16 19.96
N LYS A 158 30.12 11.24 18.74
CA LYS A 158 31.06 12.32 18.35
C LYS A 158 30.41 13.71 18.51
N ALA A 159 29.14 13.85 18.15
CA ALA A 159 28.41 15.11 18.30
C ALA A 159 28.12 15.47 19.77
N LEU A 160 27.85 14.47 20.63
CA LEU A 160 27.53 14.68 22.04
C LEU A 160 28.77 14.94 22.92
N VAL A 161 29.85 14.19 22.72
CA VAL A 161 31.02 14.21 23.62
C VAL A 161 32.32 14.69 22.96
N GLY A 162 32.29 14.96 21.64
CA GLY A 162 33.45 15.42 20.88
C GLY A 162 34.36 14.28 20.41
N GLU A 163 35.31 14.63 19.53
CA GLU A 163 36.25 13.65 18.93
C GLU A 163 37.21 13.06 19.93
N ASN A 164 37.66 13.83 20.95
CA ASN A 164 38.70 13.48 21.87
C ASN A 164 38.18 12.83 23.18
N ALA A 165 36.89 12.44 23.23
CA ALA A 165 36.35 11.77 24.40
C ALA A 165 36.99 10.39 24.63
N SER A 166 37.21 10.04 25.90
CA SER A 166 37.72 8.73 26.27
C SER A 166 36.73 7.63 25.91
N GLU A 167 37.24 6.40 25.69
CA GLU A 167 36.36 5.25 25.40
C GLU A 167 35.37 5.00 26.54
N ALA A 168 35.79 5.16 27.78
CA ALA A 168 34.89 5.04 28.94
C ALA A 168 33.73 6.07 28.91
N THR A 169 34.04 7.32 28.47
CA THR A 169 33.01 8.36 28.32
C THR A 169 32.04 8.00 27.19
N ARG A 170 32.54 7.58 26.05
CA ARG A 170 31.73 7.15 24.90
C ARG A 170 30.80 6.00 25.26
N GLU A 171 31.33 5.00 25.97
CA GLU A 171 30.54 3.84 26.39
C GLU A 171 29.43 4.22 27.40
N SER A 172 29.74 5.09 28.36
CA SER A 172 28.73 5.62 29.30
C SER A 172 27.60 6.38 28.59
N PHE A 173 27.93 7.18 27.56
CA PHE A 173 26.91 7.89 26.78
C PHE A 173 26.14 6.93 25.87
N ARG A 174 26.78 5.95 25.26
CA ARG A 174 26.11 4.89 24.47
C ARG A 174 25.07 4.17 25.31
N GLN A 175 25.42 3.74 26.51
CA GLN A 175 24.49 3.08 27.42
C GLN A 175 23.29 3.96 27.78
N ARG A 176 23.53 5.24 28.10
CA ARG A 176 22.44 6.20 28.39
C ARG A 176 21.51 6.45 27.21
N ILE A 177 22.03 6.45 25.98
CA ILE A 177 21.21 6.56 24.76
C ILE A 177 20.34 5.30 24.62
N VAL A 178 20.92 4.12 24.77
CA VAL A 178 20.20 2.83 24.69
C VAL A 178 19.10 2.74 25.76
N GLU A 179 19.37 3.24 26.98
CA GLU A 179 18.40 3.29 28.08
C GLU A 179 17.36 4.42 27.95
N ASN A 180 17.35 5.17 26.83
CA ASN A 180 16.48 6.32 26.59
C ASN A 180 16.63 7.47 27.64
N ALA A 181 17.70 7.49 28.40
CA ALA A 181 17.95 8.50 29.42
C ALA A 181 18.35 9.88 28.86
N MET A 182 18.49 9.98 27.52
CA MET A 182 18.90 11.21 26.83
C MET A 182 17.89 11.69 25.80
N ASN A 183 16.64 11.25 25.87
CA ASN A 183 15.62 11.58 24.88
C ASN A 183 15.29 13.08 24.79
N ASP A 184 15.43 13.83 25.87
CA ASP A 184 15.19 15.28 25.89
C ASP A 184 16.45 16.12 25.66
N VAL A 185 17.60 15.50 25.47
CA VAL A 185 18.86 16.21 25.22
C VAL A 185 18.90 16.64 23.75
N GLU A 186 19.22 17.91 23.52
CA GLU A 186 19.48 18.45 22.19
C GLU A 186 20.95 18.23 21.79
N VAL A 187 21.14 17.84 20.56
CA VAL A 187 22.45 17.63 19.94
C VAL A 187 22.53 18.36 18.60
N GLU A 188 23.65 18.97 18.32
CA GLU A 188 23.91 19.57 17.00
C GLU A 188 24.62 18.55 16.11
N ILE A 189 23.95 18.16 15.03
CA ILE A 189 24.46 17.22 14.03
C ILE A 189 24.65 17.90 12.69
N GLU A 190 25.67 17.46 11.96
CA GLU A 190 25.87 17.83 10.55
C GLU A 190 25.16 16.81 9.69
N VAL A 191 24.14 17.28 8.95
CA VAL A 191 23.31 16.48 8.04
C VAL A 191 23.39 17.01 6.63
N GLU A 192 23.28 16.13 5.65
CA GLU A 192 23.20 16.52 4.26
C GLU A 192 21.89 17.28 4.01
N ASP A 193 21.99 18.43 3.34
CA ASP A 193 20.82 19.18 2.92
C ASP A 193 20.14 18.44 1.77
N SER A 194 19.14 17.62 2.10
CA SER A 194 18.28 17.08 1.05
C SER A 194 17.58 18.25 0.36
N PRO A 195 17.66 18.39 -0.97
CA PRO A 195 16.98 19.46 -1.65
C PRO A 195 15.48 19.39 -1.27
N SER A 196 15.00 20.46 -0.66
CA SER A 196 13.57 20.66 -0.44
C SER A 196 12.90 20.49 -1.79
N MET A 197 11.86 19.65 -1.86
CA MET A 197 11.07 19.45 -3.07
C MET A 197 10.80 20.80 -3.71
N PRO A 198 10.99 20.95 -5.04
CA PRO A 198 10.56 22.16 -5.72
C PRO A 198 9.08 22.36 -5.43
N PHE A 199 8.73 23.50 -4.86
CA PHE A 199 7.33 23.91 -4.79
C PHE A 199 6.88 24.06 -6.26
N ASP A 200 6.03 23.15 -6.73
CA ASP A 200 5.32 23.30 -7.99
C ASP A 200 4.40 24.53 -7.86
N ILE A 201 4.88 25.65 -8.34
CA ILE A 201 4.04 26.83 -8.54
C ILE A 201 3.33 26.61 -9.89
N PRO A 202 2.01 26.41 -9.91
CA PRO A 202 1.28 26.26 -11.16
C PRO A 202 1.42 27.54 -12.00
N GLY A 203 2.13 27.48 -13.14
CA GLY A 203 2.26 28.57 -14.10
C GLY A 203 3.65 29.24 -14.21
N GLY A 204 4.65 28.77 -13.48
CA GLY A 204 6.03 29.29 -13.55
C GLY A 204 6.90 28.51 -14.54
N ASN A 205 7.51 29.20 -15.47
CA ASN A 205 8.46 28.70 -16.46
C ASN A 205 9.54 27.80 -15.79
N VAL A 206 9.67 26.56 -16.26
CA VAL A 206 10.74 25.61 -15.95
C VAL A 206 12.08 26.23 -16.37
N GLY A 207 12.84 26.79 -15.43
CA GLY A 207 14.06 27.46 -15.83
C GLY A 207 14.96 28.04 -14.73
N MET A 208 14.75 27.74 -13.45
CA MET A 208 15.78 28.00 -12.43
C MET A 208 16.43 26.69 -11.98
N ILE A 209 17.29 26.16 -12.83
CA ILE A 209 18.34 25.24 -12.39
C ILE A 209 19.19 26.04 -11.39
N ASN A 210 19.21 25.63 -10.12
CA ASN A 210 20.09 26.25 -9.13
C ASN A 210 21.54 26.04 -9.56
N LEU A 211 22.10 27.01 -10.25
CA LEU A 211 23.49 27.01 -10.71
C LEU A 211 24.47 26.82 -9.54
N SER A 212 24.05 27.22 -8.33
CA SER A 212 24.81 26.98 -7.09
C SER A 212 24.85 25.51 -6.69
N GLU A 213 23.79 24.73 -6.90
CA GLU A 213 23.77 23.27 -6.64
C GLU A 213 24.64 22.53 -7.67
N MET A 214 24.57 22.94 -8.93
CA MET A 214 25.36 22.34 -9.97
C MET A 214 26.88 22.61 -9.76
N MET A 215 27.20 23.80 -9.26
CA MET A 215 28.57 24.21 -8.96
C MET A 215 29.11 23.56 -7.67
N SER A 216 28.26 23.33 -6.64
CA SER A 216 28.66 22.62 -5.42
C SER A 216 28.87 21.11 -5.66
N LYS A 217 28.04 20.47 -6.50
CA LYS A 217 28.25 19.08 -6.96
C LYS A 217 29.53 18.94 -7.80
N ALA A 218 29.82 19.91 -8.68
CA ALA A 218 31.04 19.91 -9.48
C ALA A 218 32.32 20.14 -8.66
N MET A 219 32.21 20.79 -7.49
CA MET A 219 33.33 21.03 -6.56
C MET A 219 33.48 19.98 -5.47
N GLY A 220 32.68 18.91 -5.46
CA GLY A 220 32.75 17.83 -4.49
C GLY A 220 32.49 18.23 -3.04
N ARG A 221 31.88 19.39 -2.79
CA ARG A 221 31.49 19.84 -1.45
C ARG A 221 30.08 19.36 -1.16
N GLN A 222 29.96 18.43 -0.21
CA GLN A 222 28.69 18.11 0.42
C GLN A 222 28.18 19.34 1.16
N ASN A 223 26.96 19.80 0.84
CA ASN A 223 26.29 20.87 1.59
C ASN A 223 25.83 20.29 2.93
N LEU A 224 26.70 20.30 3.92
CA LEU A 224 26.36 19.90 5.29
C LEU A 224 25.72 21.11 6.00
N LYS A 225 24.51 20.93 6.51
CA LYS A 225 23.85 21.88 7.39
C LYS A 225 23.87 21.39 8.82
N ARG A 226 24.20 22.29 9.76
CA ARG A 226 24.10 22.01 11.19
C ARG A 226 22.64 22.15 11.61
N ARG A 227 22.12 21.12 12.25
CA ARG A 227 20.76 21.12 12.82
C ARG A 227 20.82 20.72 14.29
N LYS A 228 20.10 21.47 15.14
CA LYS A 228 19.84 21.07 16.52
C LYS A 228 18.59 20.20 16.55
N LEU A 229 18.71 18.98 17.02
CA LEU A 229 17.64 18.02 17.14
C LEU A 229 17.72 17.33 18.50
N LYS A 230 16.60 16.78 18.98
CA LYS A 230 16.63 15.85 20.12
C LYS A 230 17.36 14.58 19.72
N VAL A 231 17.98 13.91 20.70
CA VAL A 231 18.77 12.70 20.47
C VAL A 231 18.01 11.62 19.67
N PRO A 232 16.72 11.30 19.92
CA PRO A 232 15.98 10.35 19.09
C PRO A 232 15.83 10.79 17.64
N ASP A 233 15.48 12.05 17.38
CA ASP A 233 15.31 12.60 16.03
C ASP A 233 16.64 12.64 15.27
N ALA A 234 17.72 12.97 15.99
CA ALA A 234 19.07 12.97 15.47
C ALA A 234 19.53 11.54 15.10
N TRP A 235 19.19 10.57 15.95
CA TRP A 235 19.47 9.15 15.72
C TRP A 235 18.81 8.65 14.43
N ASP A 236 17.49 8.82 14.29
CA ASP A 236 16.74 8.38 13.12
C ASP A 236 17.32 9.00 11.84
N LYS A 237 17.61 10.31 11.88
CA LYS A 237 18.20 11.02 10.75
C LYS A 237 19.59 10.50 10.38
N LEU A 238 20.43 10.23 11.36
CA LEU A 238 21.77 9.70 11.12
C LEU A 238 21.74 8.26 10.59
N VAL A 239 20.84 7.41 11.08
CA VAL A 239 20.65 6.05 10.57
C VAL A 239 20.22 6.06 9.12
N ASP A 240 19.26 6.93 8.76
CA ASP A 240 18.82 7.09 7.37
C ASP A 240 19.96 7.51 6.44
N GLU A 241 20.75 8.53 6.82
CA GLU A 241 21.88 8.98 6.02
C GLU A 241 22.97 7.90 5.88
N GLU A 242 23.28 7.19 6.96
CA GLU A 242 24.27 6.13 6.93
C GLU A 242 23.78 4.91 6.12
N ALA A 243 22.49 4.64 6.09
CA ALA A 243 21.92 3.64 5.21
C ALA A 243 22.00 4.09 3.74
N GLU A 244 21.62 5.34 3.42
CA GLU A 244 21.69 5.88 2.06
C GLU A 244 23.12 5.88 1.49
N LYS A 245 24.14 6.21 2.29
CA LYS A 245 25.55 6.16 1.88
C LYS A 245 26.04 4.75 1.52
N ARG A 246 25.37 3.71 2.04
CA ARG A 246 25.74 2.31 1.81
C ARG A 246 24.98 1.68 0.65
N MET A 247 24.05 2.42 0.05
CA MET A 247 23.26 1.98 -1.10
C MET A 247 23.78 2.62 -2.38
N ASP A 248 24.06 1.81 -3.37
CA ASP A 248 24.31 2.27 -4.74
C ASP A 248 22.96 2.59 -5.40
N GLN A 249 22.69 3.87 -5.64
CA GLN A 249 21.44 4.35 -6.19
C GLN A 249 21.20 3.84 -7.63
N ASP A 250 22.24 3.68 -8.43
CA ASP A 250 22.12 3.19 -9.80
C ASP A 250 21.79 1.70 -9.81
N ASP A 251 22.37 0.93 -8.90
CA ASP A 251 22.03 -0.49 -8.72
C ASP A 251 20.62 -0.68 -8.15
N VAL A 252 20.21 0.17 -7.21
CA VAL A 252 18.81 0.21 -6.72
C VAL A 252 17.84 0.43 -7.88
N ALA A 253 18.10 1.42 -8.72
CA ALA A 253 17.24 1.74 -9.85
C ALA A 253 17.16 0.60 -10.85
N ARG A 254 18.30 0.00 -11.19
CA ARG A 254 18.39 -1.13 -12.12
C ARG A 254 17.62 -2.36 -11.62
N VAL A 255 17.80 -2.74 -10.36
CA VAL A 255 17.14 -3.90 -9.75
C VAL A 255 15.64 -3.65 -9.60
N ALA A 256 15.25 -2.45 -9.15
CA ALA A 256 13.85 -2.09 -8.99
C ALA A 256 13.08 -2.07 -10.31
N LEU A 257 13.65 -1.47 -11.38
CA LEU A 257 13.03 -1.48 -12.70
C LEU A 257 12.88 -2.91 -13.23
N ALA A 258 13.91 -3.74 -13.11
CA ALA A 258 13.84 -5.16 -13.51
C ALA A 258 12.74 -5.91 -12.72
N ASN A 259 12.56 -5.62 -11.43
CA ASN A 259 11.48 -6.18 -10.62
C ASN A 259 10.10 -5.65 -11.08
N ALA A 260 9.96 -4.36 -11.36
CA ALA A 260 8.73 -3.77 -11.88
C ALA A 260 8.31 -4.41 -13.21
N GLU A 261 9.25 -4.56 -14.14
CA GLU A 261 9.02 -5.20 -15.44
C GLU A 261 8.59 -6.67 -15.32
N ALA A 262 9.28 -7.45 -14.47
CA ALA A 262 9.05 -8.88 -14.34
C ALA A 262 7.86 -9.24 -13.43
N ASN A 263 7.66 -8.47 -12.34
CA ASN A 263 6.75 -8.81 -11.25
C ASN A 263 5.68 -7.74 -10.97
N GLY A 264 5.72 -6.57 -11.60
CA GLY A 264 4.78 -5.48 -11.37
C GLY A 264 3.31 -5.89 -11.55
N ILE A 265 2.44 -5.36 -10.71
CA ILE A 265 0.99 -5.57 -10.76
C ILE A 265 0.29 -4.22 -10.82
N VAL A 266 -0.53 -4.02 -11.83
CA VAL A 266 -1.37 -2.83 -12.00
C VAL A 266 -2.83 -3.22 -11.83
N PHE A 267 -3.51 -2.59 -10.90
CA PHE A 267 -4.94 -2.73 -10.68
C PHE A 267 -5.67 -1.52 -11.25
N LEU A 268 -6.42 -1.75 -12.34
CA LEU A 268 -7.24 -0.74 -13.02
C LEU A 268 -8.67 -0.82 -12.47
N ASP A 269 -9.02 0.09 -11.57
CA ASP A 269 -10.35 0.14 -10.98
C ASP A 269 -11.32 0.93 -11.86
N GLU A 270 -12.62 0.67 -11.71
CA GLU A 270 -13.70 1.35 -12.42
C GLU A 270 -13.60 1.29 -13.96
N ILE A 271 -13.07 0.19 -14.52
CA ILE A 271 -12.90 0.04 -15.97
C ILE A 271 -14.24 0.04 -16.72
N ASP A 272 -15.33 -0.32 -16.04
CA ASP A 272 -16.70 -0.27 -16.56
C ASP A 272 -17.16 1.17 -16.84
N LYS A 273 -16.59 2.15 -16.16
CA LYS A 273 -16.95 3.58 -16.38
C LYS A 273 -16.39 4.14 -17.69
N ILE A 274 -15.30 3.56 -18.19
CA ILE A 274 -14.75 3.93 -19.51
C ILE A 274 -15.29 3.06 -20.63
N ALA A 275 -16.06 1.99 -20.33
CA ALA A 275 -16.72 1.14 -21.31
C ALA A 275 -18.00 1.73 -21.89
N VAL A 276 -18.61 2.72 -21.21
CA VAL A 276 -19.88 3.34 -21.68
C VAL A 276 -19.58 4.30 -22.82
N SER A 277 -20.18 4.08 -23.99
CA SER A 277 -20.14 5.03 -25.11
C SER A 277 -20.92 6.29 -24.75
N ASP A 278 -20.29 7.45 -24.84
CA ASP A 278 -20.96 8.73 -24.59
C ASP A 278 -22.00 9.05 -25.67
N VAL A 279 -23.24 9.09 -25.23
CA VAL A 279 -24.33 9.63 -26.05
C VAL A 279 -24.36 11.14 -25.88
N ARG A 280 -23.80 11.87 -26.87
CA ARG A 280 -23.88 13.30 -27.13
C ARG A 280 -23.11 14.28 -26.22
N GLY A 281 -22.05 14.84 -26.77
CA GLY A 281 -21.61 16.22 -26.55
C GLY A 281 -20.40 16.41 -25.62
N GLY A 282 -19.20 16.60 -26.20
CA GLY A 282 -18.13 17.45 -25.61
C GLY A 282 -17.34 16.90 -24.41
N SER A 283 -17.56 15.70 -23.99
CA SER A 283 -16.76 15.06 -22.93
C SER A 283 -15.56 14.32 -23.53
N VAL A 284 -14.47 14.25 -22.76
CA VAL A 284 -13.29 13.42 -23.05
C VAL A 284 -13.75 12.04 -23.50
N SER A 285 -13.26 11.59 -24.65
CA SER A 285 -13.68 10.30 -25.21
C SER A 285 -13.23 9.17 -24.30
N ARG A 286 -14.19 8.49 -23.68
CA ARG A 286 -13.91 7.28 -22.85
C ARG A 286 -13.31 6.17 -23.70
N GLU A 287 -13.68 6.12 -24.97
CA GLU A 287 -13.08 5.22 -25.96
C GLU A 287 -11.61 5.55 -26.21
N GLY A 288 -11.24 6.85 -26.21
CA GLY A 288 -9.85 7.30 -26.31
C GLY A 288 -9.00 6.75 -25.16
N VAL A 289 -9.49 6.82 -23.93
CA VAL A 289 -8.77 6.24 -22.77
C VAL A 289 -8.55 4.73 -22.93
N GLN A 290 -9.54 3.98 -23.46
CA GLN A 290 -9.36 2.56 -23.74
C GLN A 290 -8.27 2.33 -24.79
N ARG A 291 -8.23 3.14 -25.85
CA ARG A 291 -7.19 3.05 -26.89
C ARG A 291 -5.80 3.38 -26.36
N ASP A 292 -5.70 4.39 -25.47
CA ASP A 292 -4.43 4.78 -24.86
C ASP A 292 -3.90 3.71 -23.88
N LEU A 293 -4.79 2.95 -23.23
CA LEU A 293 -4.42 1.83 -22.36
C LEU A 293 -3.90 0.60 -23.14
N LEU A 294 -4.30 0.43 -24.38
CA LEU A 294 -3.92 -0.75 -25.17
C LEU A 294 -2.41 -0.94 -25.31
N PRO A 295 -1.60 0.04 -25.74
CA PRO A 295 -0.16 -0.13 -25.84
C PRO A 295 0.48 -0.52 -24.49
N LEU A 296 -0.02 0.03 -23.38
CA LEU A 296 0.49 -0.26 -22.04
C LEU A 296 0.23 -1.72 -21.64
N ILE A 297 -0.96 -2.25 -21.98
CA ILE A 297 -1.37 -3.62 -21.66
C ILE A 297 -0.78 -4.63 -22.65
N GLU A 298 -0.51 -4.23 -23.87
CA GLU A 298 0.11 -5.05 -24.91
C GLU A 298 1.62 -5.20 -24.74
N GLY A 299 2.25 -4.23 -24.12
CA GLY A 299 3.69 -4.12 -23.95
C GLY A 299 4.25 -2.93 -24.71
N THR A 300 4.81 -1.99 -23.96
CA THR A 300 5.50 -0.81 -24.51
C THR A 300 6.65 -0.43 -23.59
N THR A 301 7.52 0.45 -24.09
CA THR A 301 8.60 1.02 -23.29
C THR A 301 8.24 2.45 -22.89
N VAL A 302 8.13 2.69 -21.61
CA VAL A 302 7.81 4.01 -21.04
C VAL A 302 9.06 4.63 -20.44
N ALA A 303 9.32 5.89 -20.77
CA ALA A 303 10.40 6.66 -20.16
C ALA A 303 10.05 7.05 -18.73
N THR A 304 10.91 6.67 -17.77
CA THR A 304 10.82 7.05 -16.37
C THR A 304 12.05 7.86 -15.95
N LYS A 305 11.99 8.52 -14.81
CA LYS A 305 13.16 9.25 -14.27
C LYS A 305 14.32 8.33 -13.86
N TYR A 306 14.08 7.02 -13.81
CA TYR A 306 15.07 6.01 -13.45
C TYR A 306 15.58 5.21 -14.65
N GLY A 307 15.11 5.53 -15.85
CA GLY A 307 15.41 4.85 -17.10
C GLY A 307 14.16 4.31 -17.80
N PRO A 308 14.31 3.69 -18.98
CA PRO A 308 13.20 3.09 -19.70
C PRO A 308 12.69 1.84 -18.96
N MET A 309 11.36 1.68 -18.90
CA MET A 309 10.66 0.54 -18.29
C MET A 309 9.75 -0.11 -19.33
N LYS A 310 9.85 -1.43 -19.47
CA LYS A 310 8.99 -2.25 -20.34
C LYS A 310 7.78 -2.77 -19.58
N THR A 311 6.61 -2.79 -20.24
CA THR A 311 5.36 -3.24 -19.62
C THR A 311 4.90 -4.64 -20.07
N ASP A 312 5.64 -5.29 -20.96
CA ASP A 312 5.31 -6.59 -21.60
C ASP A 312 4.93 -7.69 -20.60
N HIS A 313 5.51 -7.66 -19.42
CA HIS A 313 5.31 -8.70 -18.40
C HIS A 313 4.63 -8.19 -17.11
N VAL A 314 4.17 -6.96 -17.11
CA VAL A 314 3.34 -6.42 -16.04
C VAL A 314 1.97 -7.09 -16.05
N LEU A 315 1.46 -7.49 -14.89
CA LEU A 315 0.12 -8.05 -14.76
C LEU A 315 -0.90 -6.92 -14.60
N PHE A 316 -1.82 -6.84 -15.53
CA PHE A 316 -2.95 -5.94 -15.44
C PHE A 316 -4.18 -6.69 -14.91
N ILE A 317 -4.82 -6.13 -13.89
CA ILE A 317 -6.06 -6.63 -13.32
C ILE A 317 -7.08 -5.51 -13.44
N GLY A 318 -7.98 -5.62 -14.43
CA GLY A 318 -9.11 -4.73 -14.59
C GLY A 318 -10.21 -5.06 -13.57
N SER A 319 -10.89 -4.07 -13.06
CA SER A 319 -11.97 -4.19 -12.07
C SER A 319 -13.12 -3.27 -12.43
N GLY A 320 -14.33 -3.79 -12.41
CA GLY A 320 -15.55 -3.01 -12.62
C GLY A 320 -16.77 -3.66 -11.98
N ALA A 321 -17.78 -2.85 -11.71
CA ALA A 321 -19.06 -3.35 -11.24
C ALA A 321 -19.92 -3.88 -12.40
N PHE A 322 -19.81 -3.27 -13.57
CA PHE A 322 -20.55 -3.62 -14.79
C PHE A 322 -22.09 -3.64 -14.61
N HIS A 323 -22.61 -2.72 -13.78
CA HIS A 323 -24.05 -2.59 -13.57
C HIS A 323 -24.76 -1.93 -14.75
N VAL A 324 -24.13 -0.91 -15.36
CA VAL A 324 -24.67 -0.14 -16.49
C VAL A 324 -24.05 -0.61 -17.81
N ALA A 325 -22.72 -0.65 -17.87
CA ALA A 325 -22.00 -1.20 -18.99
C ALA A 325 -21.84 -2.73 -18.85
N LYS A 326 -21.69 -3.43 -19.98
CA LYS A 326 -21.33 -4.84 -20.01
C LYS A 326 -19.84 -4.96 -20.40
N PRO A 327 -19.16 -6.05 -20.06
CA PRO A 327 -17.80 -6.30 -20.56
C PRO A 327 -17.70 -6.29 -22.09
N SER A 328 -18.79 -6.63 -22.80
CA SER A 328 -18.91 -6.56 -24.28
C SER A 328 -18.94 -5.14 -24.84
N ASP A 329 -19.16 -4.13 -24.01
CA ASP A 329 -19.20 -2.74 -24.44
C ASP A 329 -17.82 -2.08 -24.45
N MET A 330 -16.81 -2.77 -23.91
CA MET A 330 -15.40 -2.37 -24.07
C MET A 330 -14.92 -2.63 -25.51
N LEU A 331 -13.89 -1.92 -25.93
CA LEU A 331 -13.26 -2.18 -27.22
C LEU A 331 -12.86 -3.66 -27.35
N PRO A 332 -13.12 -4.33 -28.50
CA PRO A 332 -12.79 -5.75 -28.70
C PRO A 332 -11.33 -6.08 -28.42
N GLU A 333 -10.43 -5.16 -28.79
CA GLU A 333 -8.99 -5.28 -28.57
C GLU A 333 -8.67 -5.35 -27.06
N LEU A 334 -9.28 -4.46 -26.26
CA LEU A 334 -9.10 -4.45 -24.81
C LEU A 334 -9.69 -5.69 -24.15
N GLN A 335 -10.86 -6.15 -24.62
CA GLN A 335 -11.45 -7.42 -24.17
C GLN A 335 -10.51 -8.62 -24.43
N GLY A 336 -9.85 -8.64 -25.59
CA GLY A 336 -8.87 -9.70 -25.96
C GLY A 336 -7.63 -9.69 -25.06
N ARG A 337 -7.26 -8.53 -24.49
CA ARG A 337 -6.10 -8.37 -23.60
C ARG A 337 -6.41 -8.66 -22.13
N LEU A 338 -7.69 -8.85 -21.77
CA LEU A 338 -8.17 -9.28 -20.47
C LEU A 338 -8.89 -10.64 -20.56
N PRO A 339 -8.17 -11.70 -20.96
CA PRO A 339 -8.79 -12.99 -21.34
C PRO A 339 -9.38 -13.76 -20.16
N ILE A 340 -8.86 -13.54 -18.93
CA ILE A 340 -9.38 -14.22 -17.74
C ILE A 340 -10.48 -13.34 -17.13
N ARG A 341 -11.72 -13.82 -17.20
CA ARG A 341 -12.87 -13.15 -16.60
C ARG A 341 -13.28 -13.89 -15.33
N VAL A 342 -13.45 -13.15 -14.26
CA VAL A 342 -13.83 -13.70 -12.95
C VAL A 342 -14.97 -12.86 -12.38
N GLU A 343 -16.06 -13.53 -12.01
CA GLU A 343 -17.19 -12.90 -11.37
C GLU A 343 -17.08 -13.07 -9.85
N LEU A 344 -17.11 -11.94 -9.14
CA LEU A 344 -17.21 -11.90 -7.69
C LEU A 344 -18.68 -11.74 -7.30
N LYS A 345 -19.11 -12.52 -6.32
CA LYS A 345 -20.48 -12.49 -5.82
C LYS A 345 -20.65 -11.38 -4.79
N ALA A 346 -21.88 -10.89 -4.68
CA ALA A 346 -22.26 -10.06 -3.54
C ALA A 346 -22.06 -10.82 -2.24
N LEU A 347 -21.70 -10.10 -1.20
CA LEU A 347 -21.48 -10.69 0.13
C LEU A 347 -22.84 -10.94 0.81
N THR A 348 -22.97 -12.10 1.45
CA THR A 348 -24.15 -12.49 2.24
C THR A 348 -24.00 -12.03 3.70
N GLU A 349 -25.06 -12.21 4.49
CA GLU A 349 -25.03 -11.97 5.94
C GLU A 349 -23.99 -12.86 6.63
N GLU A 350 -23.91 -14.13 6.23
CA GLU A 350 -22.90 -15.09 6.77
C GLU A 350 -21.48 -14.64 6.40
N ASP A 351 -21.28 -14.13 5.19
CA ASP A 351 -19.99 -13.56 4.79
C ASP A 351 -19.61 -12.36 5.69
N PHE A 352 -20.58 -11.51 6.03
CA PHE A 352 -20.35 -10.39 6.94
C PHE A 352 -19.99 -10.82 8.35
N VAL A 353 -20.65 -11.86 8.89
CA VAL A 353 -20.27 -12.45 10.16
C VAL A 353 -18.82 -12.95 10.11
N ALA A 354 -18.47 -13.71 9.07
CA ALA A 354 -17.12 -14.22 8.90
C ALA A 354 -16.06 -13.12 8.72
N ILE A 355 -16.39 -12.01 8.03
CA ILE A 355 -15.50 -10.84 7.89
C ILE A 355 -15.23 -10.19 9.26
N LEU A 356 -16.24 -10.16 10.14
CA LEU A 356 -16.10 -9.55 11.47
C LEU A 356 -15.41 -10.47 12.49
N SER A 357 -15.46 -11.82 12.31
CA SER A 357 -14.95 -12.80 13.28
C SER A 357 -13.68 -13.51 12.83
N ASP A 358 -13.63 -13.97 11.57
CA ASP A 358 -12.67 -14.99 11.13
C ASP A 358 -11.47 -14.41 10.37
N THR A 359 -11.60 -13.18 9.85
CA THR A 359 -10.49 -12.56 9.12
C THR A 359 -9.44 -11.99 10.06
N ARG A 360 -8.18 -12.11 9.64
CA ARG A 360 -7.05 -11.55 10.39
C ARG A 360 -7.11 -10.02 10.40
N ALA A 361 -6.95 -9.42 11.58
CA ALA A 361 -7.08 -7.99 11.81
C ALA A 361 -8.45 -7.44 11.35
N ASN A 362 -9.52 -8.16 11.69
CA ASN A 362 -10.89 -7.75 11.41
C ASN A 362 -11.24 -6.41 12.08
N LEU A 363 -12.36 -5.81 11.67
CA LEU A 363 -12.76 -4.50 12.19
C LEU A 363 -12.94 -4.48 13.70
N ILE A 364 -13.47 -5.55 14.31
CA ILE A 364 -13.65 -5.64 15.76
C ILE A 364 -12.30 -5.62 16.47
N GLU A 365 -11.31 -6.38 15.98
CA GLU A 365 -9.94 -6.35 16.52
C GLU A 365 -9.30 -4.96 16.39
N GLN A 366 -9.54 -4.27 15.28
CA GLN A 366 -9.05 -2.90 15.08
C GLN A 366 -9.63 -1.93 16.11
N TYR A 367 -10.96 -1.96 16.36
CA TYR A 367 -11.59 -1.11 17.37
C TYR A 367 -11.18 -1.48 18.80
N ARG A 368 -10.98 -2.79 19.10
CA ARG A 368 -10.38 -3.21 20.37
C ARG A 368 -9.01 -2.60 20.60
N ALA A 369 -8.17 -2.63 19.58
CA ALA A 369 -6.83 -2.05 19.67
C ALA A 369 -6.88 -0.53 19.83
N LEU A 370 -7.76 0.17 19.09
CA LEU A 370 -7.95 1.62 19.19
C LEU A 370 -8.38 2.05 20.59
N LEU A 371 -9.47 1.49 21.10
CA LEU A 371 -9.98 1.79 22.45
C LEU A 371 -9.01 1.34 23.54
N GLY A 372 -8.26 0.27 23.30
CA GLY A 372 -7.21 -0.21 24.19
C GLY A 372 -6.07 0.77 24.40
N THR A 373 -5.80 1.69 23.45
CA THR A 373 -4.80 2.76 23.64
C THR A 373 -5.18 3.71 24.78
N GLU A 374 -6.48 3.86 25.03
CA GLU A 374 -7.04 4.65 26.13
C GLU A 374 -7.43 3.80 27.34
N LYS A 375 -6.97 2.53 27.36
CA LYS A 375 -7.22 1.55 28.44
C LYS A 375 -8.69 1.16 28.59
N VAL A 376 -9.50 1.31 27.57
CA VAL A 376 -10.88 0.79 27.52
C VAL A 376 -10.85 -0.60 26.90
N THR A 377 -11.44 -1.58 27.59
CA THR A 377 -11.56 -2.95 27.09
C THR A 377 -12.89 -3.12 26.37
N LEU A 378 -12.85 -3.41 25.06
CA LEU A 378 -14.04 -3.66 24.25
C LEU A 378 -14.31 -5.17 24.13
N GLU A 379 -15.46 -5.62 24.59
CA GLU A 379 -15.97 -6.97 24.40
C GLU A 379 -17.18 -6.94 23.47
N VAL A 380 -17.17 -7.75 22.41
CA VAL A 380 -18.28 -7.87 21.47
C VAL A 380 -18.75 -9.31 21.48
N THR A 381 -20.05 -9.50 21.79
CA THR A 381 -20.60 -10.87 21.87
C THR A 381 -20.86 -11.45 20.49
N PRO A 382 -20.87 -12.78 20.31
CA PRO A 382 -21.22 -13.42 19.03
C PRO A 382 -22.61 -13.02 18.51
N GLU A 383 -23.57 -12.78 19.40
CA GLU A 383 -24.91 -12.32 19.08
C GLU A 383 -24.90 -10.89 18.52
N ALA A 384 -24.04 -10.02 19.10
CA ALA A 384 -23.83 -8.66 18.58
C ALA A 384 -23.22 -8.68 17.18
N ILE A 385 -22.24 -9.56 16.93
CA ILE A 385 -21.61 -9.71 15.60
C ILE A 385 -22.67 -10.09 14.55
N ARG A 386 -23.54 -11.04 14.87
CA ARG A 386 -24.64 -11.44 13.97
C ARG A 386 -25.61 -10.30 13.73
N GLU A 387 -25.98 -9.55 14.77
CA GLU A 387 -26.91 -8.43 14.65
C GLU A 387 -26.29 -7.28 13.82
N ILE A 388 -25.00 -6.97 13.98
CA ILE A 388 -24.26 -6.00 13.14
C ILE A 388 -24.28 -6.46 11.67
N ALA A 389 -23.98 -7.74 11.41
CA ALA A 389 -23.96 -8.32 10.08
C ALA A 389 -25.34 -8.25 9.42
N ARG A 390 -26.41 -8.62 10.17
CA ARG A 390 -27.81 -8.56 9.73
C ARG A 390 -28.22 -7.14 9.33
N ILE A 391 -27.91 -6.15 10.17
CA ILE A 391 -28.24 -4.75 9.90
C ILE A 391 -27.45 -4.26 8.67
N ALA A 392 -26.16 -4.58 8.56
CA ALA A 392 -25.36 -4.20 7.41
C ALA A 392 -25.88 -4.81 6.10
N ALA A 393 -26.29 -6.09 6.11
CA ALA A 393 -26.90 -6.76 4.97
C ALA A 393 -28.24 -6.09 4.58
N GLN A 394 -29.11 -5.86 5.56
CA GLN A 394 -30.40 -5.21 5.35
C GLN A 394 -30.26 -3.80 4.76
N VAL A 395 -29.30 -3.00 5.24
CA VAL A 395 -29.03 -1.66 4.70
C VAL A 395 -28.48 -1.74 3.28
N ASN A 396 -27.62 -2.72 2.96
CA ASN A 396 -27.14 -2.94 1.59
C ASN A 396 -28.24 -3.36 0.61
N GLU A 397 -29.31 -4.01 1.09
CA GLU A 397 -30.49 -4.36 0.28
C GLU A 397 -31.45 -3.17 0.07
N SER A 398 -31.59 -2.34 1.09
CA SER A 398 -32.58 -1.23 1.07
C SER A 398 -32.03 0.06 0.44
N VAL A 399 -30.72 0.24 0.40
CA VAL A 399 -30.05 1.41 -0.17
C VAL A 399 -29.06 0.95 -1.26
N GLU A 400 -27.98 1.68 -1.48
CA GLU A 400 -26.92 1.26 -2.39
C GLU A 400 -26.05 0.16 -1.76
N ASN A 401 -25.85 -0.92 -2.48
CA ASN A 401 -24.99 -2.02 -2.03
C ASN A 401 -23.51 -1.66 -2.19
N ILE A 402 -22.86 -1.30 -1.07
CA ILE A 402 -21.43 -1.01 -0.99
C ILE A 402 -20.62 -2.17 -0.38
N GLY A 403 -21.23 -3.35 -0.24
CA GLY A 403 -20.60 -4.56 0.26
C GLY A 403 -20.01 -4.40 1.66
N ALA A 404 -18.81 -4.93 1.89
CA ALA A 404 -18.14 -4.92 3.20
C ALA A 404 -17.83 -3.51 3.73
N ARG A 405 -17.81 -2.47 2.89
CA ARG A 405 -17.66 -1.09 3.37
C ARG A 405 -18.80 -0.68 4.32
N ARG A 406 -19.97 -1.29 4.16
CA ARG A 406 -21.12 -1.07 5.06
C ARG A 406 -20.81 -1.45 6.51
N LEU A 407 -20.02 -2.51 6.72
CA LEU A 407 -19.60 -2.92 8.07
C LEU A 407 -18.84 -1.82 8.79
N GLN A 408 -17.96 -1.12 8.08
CA GLN A 408 -17.21 0.00 8.66
C GLN A 408 -18.16 1.13 9.08
N THR A 409 -19.06 1.56 8.18
CA THR A 409 -20.06 2.62 8.49
C THR A 409 -20.94 2.25 9.68
N VAL A 410 -21.39 0.99 9.74
CA VAL A 410 -22.23 0.50 10.83
C VAL A 410 -21.47 0.48 12.15
N LEU A 411 -20.22 0.01 12.16
CA LEU A 411 -19.37 -0.01 13.36
C LEU A 411 -18.97 1.40 13.83
N GLU A 412 -18.64 2.30 12.91
CA GLU A 412 -18.37 3.71 13.25
C GLU A 412 -19.58 4.33 13.98
N LYS A 413 -20.78 4.13 13.44
CA LYS A 413 -21.99 4.65 14.09
C LYS A 413 -22.29 3.98 15.43
N LEU A 414 -22.07 2.66 15.53
CA LEU A 414 -22.28 1.91 16.76
C LEU A 414 -21.36 2.37 17.89
N LEU A 415 -20.11 2.67 17.57
CA LEU A 415 -19.05 2.98 18.54
C LEU A 415 -18.75 4.48 18.67
N GLU A 416 -19.45 5.35 17.94
CA GLU A 416 -19.24 6.80 17.89
C GLU A 416 -19.19 7.41 19.30
N GLU A 417 -20.20 7.17 20.13
CA GLU A 417 -20.29 7.73 21.48
C GLU A 417 -19.24 7.12 22.42
N LEU A 418 -19.04 5.80 22.33
CA LEU A 418 -18.02 5.13 23.12
C LEU A 418 -16.61 5.66 22.79
N SER A 419 -16.34 5.89 21.52
CA SER A 419 -15.05 6.45 21.09
C SER A 419 -14.86 7.90 21.54
N PHE A 420 -15.95 8.69 21.60
CA PHE A 420 -15.92 10.06 22.10
C PHE A 420 -15.68 10.14 23.62
N GLU A 421 -16.26 9.19 24.37
CA GLU A 421 -16.18 9.14 25.85
C GLU A 421 -14.98 8.30 26.34
N ALA A 422 -14.13 7.76 25.46
CA ALA A 422 -13.09 6.80 25.83
C ALA A 422 -12.10 7.35 26.86
N GLU A 423 -11.75 8.64 26.80
CA GLU A 423 -10.87 9.30 27.78
C GLU A 423 -11.44 9.26 29.21
N ASP A 424 -12.78 9.37 29.34
CA ASP A 424 -13.48 9.38 30.62
C ASP A 424 -13.70 7.97 31.19
N ARG A 425 -13.52 6.94 30.36
CA ARG A 425 -13.80 5.52 30.68
C ARG A 425 -12.54 4.68 30.84
N GLN A 426 -11.44 5.28 31.19
CA GLN A 426 -10.16 4.56 31.39
C GLN A 426 -10.30 3.48 32.47
N GLY A 427 -10.02 2.23 32.10
CA GLY A 427 -10.10 1.06 32.97
C GLY A 427 -11.43 0.31 32.91
N ASP A 428 -12.42 0.83 32.18
CA ASP A 428 -13.71 0.17 32.00
C ASP A 428 -13.62 -1.00 31.02
N THR A 429 -14.50 -1.99 31.25
CA THR A 429 -14.84 -3.04 30.27
C THR A 429 -16.23 -2.75 29.74
N VAL A 430 -16.32 -2.48 28.42
CA VAL A 430 -17.59 -2.22 27.76
C VAL A 430 -17.97 -3.43 26.90
N THR A 431 -19.10 -4.05 27.24
CA THR A 431 -19.65 -5.19 26.52
C THR A 431 -20.73 -4.75 25.57
N ILE A 432 -20.53 -5.02 24.28
CA ILE A 432 -21.52 -4.81 23.22
C ILE A 432 -22.27 -6.12 22.99
N ASP A 433 -23.56 -6.13 23.32
CA ASP A 433 -24.48 -7.22 23.08
C ASP A 433 -25.48 -6.88 21.96
N ALA A 434 -26.35 -7.82 21.59
CA ALA A 434 -27.32 -7.61 20.52
C ALA A 434 -28.37 -6.51 20.85
N ASP A 435 -28.68 -6.31 22.12
CA ASP A 435 -29.63 -5.26 22.54
C ASP A 435 -29.00 -3.88 22.42
N TYR A 436 -27.75 -3.74 22.81
CA TYR A 436 -26.97 -2.51 22.58
C TYR A 436 -26.93 -2.15 21.09
N VAL A 437 -26.63 -3.13 20.23
CA VAL A 437 -26.61 -2.95 18.77
C VAL A 437 -27.96 -2.46 18.26
N ARG A 438 -29.06 -3.12 18.65
CA ARG A 438 -30.42 -2.73 18.24
C ARG A 438 -30.79 -1.32 18.69
N GLN A 439 -30.48 -0.97 19.93
CA GLN A 439 -30.80 0.37 20.46
C GLN A 439 -30.03 1.47 19.73
N ARG A 440 -28.74 1.28 19.52
CA ARG A 440 -27.87 2.29 18.87
C ARG A 440 -28.13 2.44 17.38
N LEU A 441 -28.51 1.37 16.71
CA LEU A 441 -28.70 1.33 15.26
C LEU A 441 -30.20 1.33 14.86
N ALA A 442 -31.13 1.52 15.81
CA ALA A 442 -32.58 1.53 15.52
C ALA A 442 -32.98 2.56 14.44
N GLY A 443 -32.34 3.72 14.44
CA GLY A 443 -32.53 4.75 13.42
C GLY A 443 -31.98 4.35 12.03
N LEU A 444 -30.90 3.62 11.97
CA LEU A 444 -30.30 3.17 10.71
C LEU A 444 -31.13 2.13 9.96
N ALA A 445 -31.92 1.34 10.70
CA ALA A 445 -32.82 0.33 10.11
C ALA A 445 -34.18 0.88 9.64
N GLN A 446 -34.59 2.06 10.13
CA GLN A 446 -35.93 2.65 9.88
C GLN A 446 -35.91 3.86 8.94
N ASP A 447 -34.79 4.59 8.84
CA ASP A 447 -34.71 5.81 8.03
C ASP A 447 -34.28 5.50 6.59
N ALA A 448 -35.21 5.63 5.64
CA ALA A 448 -34.90 5.66 4.20
C ALA A 448 -34.02 6.87 3.80
N ASP A 449 -33.71 7.78 4.73
CA ASP A 449 -32.92 9.01 4.52
C ASP A 449 -31.45 8.85 4.95
N LEU A 450 -30.97 7.61 4.90
CA LEU A 450 -29.55 7.27 5.14
C LEU A 450 -28.57 7.98 4.20
N SER A 451 -29.06 8.61 3.14
CA SER A 451 -28.25 9.47 2.25
C SER A 451 -27.55 10.63 2.98
N LYS A 452 -28.00 11.00 4.19
CA LYS A 452 -27.40 12.06 5.02
C LYS A 452 -26.18 11.61 5.83
N TYR A 453 -25.99 10.30 6.00
CA TYR A 453 -24.91 9.71 6.81
C TYR A 453 -23.95 8.85 6.01
N VAL A 454 -24.16 8.74 4.70
CA VAL A 454 -23.32 7.95 3.80
C VAL A 454 -22.73 8.90 2.76
N LEU A 455 -21.46 9.22 2.91
CA LEU A 455 -20.65 9.82 1.86
C LEU A 455 -20.19 8.74 0.89
#